data_5e6b4e14b1bfea8ecca320e15203ad28
#
_entry.id   5e6b4e14b1bfea8ecca320e15203ad28
#
_cell.length_a   1.000
_cell.length_b   1.000
_cell.length_c   1.000
_cell.angle_alpha   90.00
_cell.angle_beta   90.00
_cell.angle_gamma   90.00
#
_symmetry.space_group_name_H-M   'P 1'
#
loop_
_entity.id
_entity.type
_entity.pdbx_description
1 polymer ?
#
loop_
_entity_poly.entity_id
_entity_poly.type
_entity_poly.pdbx_seq_one_letter_code
_entity_poly.pdbx_strand_id
1 'polypeptide(L)'
;MPPFTGRATVRPVNADPPPSPPPSGTVHWHTHDVVLHPDRVVKRFRRAEGCDPFVRERRALLLLGRHAPGIAPVLLDVRDPTGAAAPPTLVMSRLPGACLRGRPLGPRELTAWARAVRAVHTALPPAELARLPLRHGHQRDTVARVRAWCAAPPDRPLAPDVRRALRAGTDWLDRAGPDAPGARRALPADVPAVFGAGDGNAANYLWDGRRVRVVDFEESGRSDRAYELAEIVEHVSAWQPHPFDTAAFLGRFALTPAESARLRECRTLHALMWLCLLAADDPAHPRNPPGTAARQARRLWRRLDDAP
;
A
#
# COMPACT_ATOMS: atom_id res chain seq x y z
N MET A 1 -22.73 41.19 59.36
CA MET A 1 -22.30 39.94 58.66
C MET A 1 -22.53 40.10 57.18
N PRO A 2 -21.50 40.17 56.33
CA PRO A 2 -21.63 40.23 54.87
C PRO A 2 -21.54 38.82 54.28
N PRO A 3 -22.21 38.58 53.11
CA PRO A 3 -22.21 37.24 52.50
C PRO A 3 -20.97 36.98 51.66
N PHE A 4 -20.45 35.73 51.79
CA PHE A 4 -19.37 35.20 50.97
C PHE A 4 -19.85 34.93 49.55
N THR A 5 -19.31 35.63 48.56
CA THR A 5 -19.40 35.27 47.13
C THR A 5 -18.05 34.74 46.66
N GLY A 6 -17.85 33.45 46.76
CA GLY A 6 -16.73 32.74 46.16
C GLY A 6 -17.07 32.28 44.72
N ARG A 7 -16.65 33.05 43.72
CA ARG A 7 -16.64 32.58 42.33
C ARG A 7 -15.40 31.73 42.09
N ALA A 8 -15.58 30.43 41.92
CA ALA A 8 -14.52 29.56 41.44
C ALA A 8 -14.26 29.83 39.96
N THR A 9 -13.12 30.45 39.67
CA THR A 9 -12.61 30.57 38.30
C THR A 9 -12.00 29.24 37.88
N VAL A 10 -12.71 28.53 37.00
CA VAL A 10 -12.18 27.35 36.28
C VAL A 10 -11.15 27.89 35.28
N ARG A 11 -9.87 27.57 35.49
CA ARG A 11 -8.80 27.82 34.49
C ARG A 11 -9.07 26.93 33.29
N PRO A 12 -9.01 27.45 32.04
CA PRO A 12 -9.05 26.60 30.86
C PRO A 12 -7.80 25.75 30.83
N VAL A 13 -7.99 24.42 30.69
CA VAL A 13 -6.91 23.47 30.39
C VAL A 13 -6.27 23.93 29.06
N ASN A 14 -4.99 24.26 29.10
CA ASN A 14 -4.21 24.56 27.90
C ASN A 14 -4.35 23.39 26.93
N ALA A 15 -5.08 23.60 25.86
CA ALA A 15 -5.00 22.75 24.68
C ALA A 15 -3.61 22.97 24.07
N ASP A 16 -2.83 21.92 23.94
CA ASP A 16 -1.56 22.00 23.22
C ASP A 16 -1.81 22.61 21.84
N PRO A 17 -0.96 23.54 21.39
CA PRO A 17 -1.09 24.13 20.07
C PRO A 17 -1.03 23.00 19.02
N PRO A 18 -1.82 23.08 17.94
CA PRO A 18 -1.77 22.09 16.88
C PRO A 18 -0.33 22.01 16.35
N PRO A 19 0.18 20.79 16.06
CA PRO A 19 1.53 20.62 15.57
C PRO A 19 1.75 21.51 14.35
N SER A 20 2.85 22.24 14.35
CA SER A 20 3.24 23.10 13.23
C SER A 20 3.25 22.32 11.93
N PRO A 21 2.73 22.87 10.81
CA PRO A 21 2.81 22.18 9.53
C PRO A 21 4.29 21.93 9.19
N PRO A 22 4.64 20.74 8.68
CA PRO A 22 6.00 20.46 8.25
C PRO A 22 6.43 21.47 7.18
N PRO A 23 7.72 21.82 7.12
CA PRO A 23 8.23 22.82 6.19
C PRO A 23 7.88 22.45 4.74
N SER A 24 7.61 23.47 3.91
CA SER A 24 7.48 23.29 2.47
C SER A 24 8.82 22.82 1.92
N GLY A 25 8.82 21.70 1.20
CA GLY A 25 10.02 21.11 0.63
C GLY A 25 9.70 20.14 -0.50
N THR A 26 10.67 19.97 -1.40
CA THR A 26 10.59 18.92 -2.43
C THR A 26 10.99 17.60 -1.79
N VAL A 27 10.09 16.63 -1.79
CA VAL A 27 10.37 15.26 -1.37
C VAL A 27 10.51 14.43 -2.65
N HIS A 28 11.71 13.93 -2.89
CA HIS A 28 11.97 13.01 -4.01
C HIS A 28 11.56 11.59 -3.57
N TRP A 29 10.35 11.19 -3.93
CA TRP A 29 9.93 9.80 -3.88
C TRP A 29 10.44 9.12 -5.15
N HIS A 30 10.91 7.89 -5.05
CA HIS A 30 11.71 7.20 -6.08
C HIS A 30 11.08 7.13 -7.47
N THR A 31 9.77 7.31 -7.60
CA THR A 31 9.02 7.17 -8.86
C THR A 31 8.69 8.52 -9.50
N HIS A 32 8.24 9.51 -8.73
CA HIS A 32 7.73 10.79 -9.20
C HIS A 32 8.22 11.97 -8.35
N ASP A 33 8.18 13.17 -8.93
CA ASP A 33 8.52 14.40 -8.21
C ASP A 33 7.29 14.92 -7.48
N VAL A 34 7.34 15.00 -6.14
CA VAL A 34 6.24 15.46 -5.30
C VAL A 34 6.65 16.71 -4.54
N VAL A 35 5.88 17.79 -4.71
CA VAL A 35 6.09 19.06 -3.99
C VAL A 35 4.92 19.29 -3.03
N LEU A 36 5.25 19.43 -1.75
CA LEU A 36 4.28 19.69 -0.69
C LEU A 36 4.15 21.19 -0.44
N HIS A 37 2.93 21.72 -0.57
CA HIS A 37 2.55 23.08 -0.17
C HIS A 37 1.68 23.01 1.09
N PRO A 38 1.42 24.14 1.77
CA PRO A 38 0.56 24.15 2.97
C PRO A 38 -0.84 23.59 2.73
N ASP A 39 -1.43 23.86 1.58
CA ASP A 39 -2.83 23.56 1.22
C ASP A 39 -2.98 22.50 0.12
N ARG A 40 -1.92 22.21 -0.65
CA ARG A 40 -1.96 21.33 -1.81
C ARG A 40 -0.69 20.51 -1.98
N VAL A 41 -0.78 19.50 -2.83
CA VAL A 41 0.33 18.67 -3.29
C VAL A 41 0.39 18.75 -4.82
N VAL A 42 1.59 18.93 -5.36
CA VAL A 42 1.86 18.89 -6.80
C VAL A 42 2.69 17.65 -7.10
N LYS A 43 2.12 16.71 -7.86
CA LYS A 43 2.79 15.46 -8.28
C LYS A 43 3.04 15.51 -9.78
N ARG A 44 4.32 15.43 -10.18
CA ARG A 44 4.77 15.37 -11.57
C ARG A 44 5.16 13.94 -11.91
N PHE A 45 4.52 13.40 -12.94
CA PHE A 45 4.71 12.00 -13.31
C PHE A 45 5.80 11.86 -14.36
N ARG A 46 6.70 10.89 -14.14
CA ARG A 46 7.61 10.45 -15.21
C ARG A 46 6.82 9.59 -16.18
N ARG A 47 6.98 9.85 -17.48
CA ARG A 47 6.35 9.01 -18.49
C ARG A 47 6.99 7.62 -18.45
N ALA A 48 6.18 6.59 -18.39
CA ALA A 48 6.60 5.19 -18.44
C ALA A 48 5.86 4.47 -19.56
N GLU A 49 6.53 3.57 -20.25
CA GLU A 49 5.91 2.73 -21.26
C GLU A 49 5.04 1.65 -20.59
N GLY A 50 3.88 1.36 -21.18
CA GLY A 50 3.01 0.23 -20.83
C GLY A 50 2.06 0.43 -19.65
N CYS A 51 2.37 1.30 -18.69
CA CYS A 51 1.45 1.68 -17.61
C CYS A 51 1.52 3.19 -17.41
N ASP A 52 0.38 3.85 -17.47
CA ASP A 52 0.31 5.29 -17.23
C ASP A 52 -0.16 5.57 -15.78
N PRO A 53 0.79 5.79 -14.84
CA PRO A 53 0.45 6.07 -13.44
C PRO A 53 -0.34 7.36 -13.28
N PHE A 54 -0.12 8.37 -14.13
CA PHE A 54 -0.87 9.62 -14.14
C PHE A 54 -2.35 9.39 -14.48
N VAL A 55 -2.64 8.63 -15.54
CA VAL A 55 -4.01 8.31 -15.93
C VAL A 55 -4.71 7.49 -14.85
N ARG A 56 -4.00 6.55 -14.22
CA ARG A 56 -4.56 5.73 -13.14
C ARG A 56 -4.90 6.57 -11.91
N GLU A 57 -3.97 7.39 -11.42
CA GLU A 57 -4.20 8.21 -10.23
C GLU A 57 -5.26 9.29 -10.49
N ARG A 58 -5.22 9.98 -11.63
CA ARG A 58 -6.27 10.92 -12.02
C ARG A 58 -7.66 10.28 -11.98
N ARG A 59 -7.80 9.12 -12.59
CA ARG A 59 -9.08 8.37 -12.61
C ARG A 59 -9.53 7.98 -11.21
N ALA A 60 -8.61 7.46 -10.38
CA ALA A 60 -8.90 7.09 -9.00
C ALA A 60 -9.41 8.27 -8.19
N LEU A 61 -8.73 9.42 -8.25
CA LEU A 61 -9.12 10.62 -7.51
C LEU A 61 -10.50 11.14 -7.95
N LEU A 62 -10.80 11.11 -9.25
CA LEU A 62 -12.13 11.48 -9.77
C LEU A 62 -13.23 10.55 -9.26
N LEU A 63 -12.99 9.23 -9.30
CA LEU A 63 -13.96 8.23 -8.84
C LEU A 63 -14.17 8.30 -7.33
N LEU A 64 -13.08 8.37 -6.55
CA LEU A 64 -13.14 8.46 -5.09
C LEU A 64 -13.75 9.80 -4.63
N GLY A 65 -13.48 10.90 -5.35
CA GLY A 65 -14.12 12.18 -5.09
C GLY A 65 -15.65 12.12 -5.26
N ARG A 66 -16.13 11.33 -6.24
CA ARG A 66 -17.57 11.13 -6.49
C ARG A 66 -18.24 10.17 -5.51
N HIS A 67 -17.62 9.02 -5.25
CA HIS A 67 -18.28 7.89 -4.58
C HIS A 67 -17.90 7.71 -3.11
N ALA A 68 -16.72 8.20 -2.70
CA ALA A 68 -16.22 8.08 -1.34
C ALA A 68 -15.49 9.38 -0.91
N PRO A 69 -16.18 10.53 -0.90
CA PRO A 69 -15.54 11.82 -0.62
C PRO A 69 -14.85 11.83 0.76
N GLY A 70 -13.64 12.41 0.79
CA GLY A 70 -12.87 12.57 2.00
C GLY A 70 -12.00 11.36 2.38
N ILE A 71 -11.99 10.26 1.61
CA ILE A 71 -11.04 9.15 1.79
C ILE A 71 -9.70 9.41 1.09
N ALA A 72 -9.70 10.14 0.00
CA ALA A 72 -8.57 10.47 -0.85
C ALA A 72 -8.43 11.99 -1.01
N PRO A 73 -7.29 12.49 -1.54
CA PRO A 73 -7.16 13.90 -1.92
C PRO A 73 -8.22 14.32 -2.95
N VAL A 74 -8.65 15.57 -2.86
CA VAL A 74 -9.47 16.19 -3.89
C VAL A 74 -8.57 16.62 -5.04
N LEU A 75 -8.92 16.23 -6.27
CA LEU A 75 -8.22 16.69 -7.47
C LEU A 75 -8.58 18.17 -7.72
N LEU A 76 -7.56 19.04 -7.74
CA LEU A 76 -7.72 20.50 -7.88
C LEU A 76 -7.40 20.97 -9.30
N ASP A 77 -6.34 20.41 -9.94
CA ASP A 77 -5.92 20.77 -11.29
C ASP A 77 -5.26 19.60 -11.98
N VAL A 78 -5.35 19.55 -13.30
CA VAL A 78 -4.76 18.51 -14.15
C VAL A 78 -4.03 19.18 -15.31
N ARG A 79 -2.73 18.88 -15.45
CA ARG A 79 -1.92 19.35 -16.55
C ARG A 79 -1.37 18.13 -17.29
N ASP A 80 -1.87 17.91 -18.48
CA ASP A 80 -1.45 16.82 -19.37
C ASP A 80 -0.99 17.43 -20.71
N PRO A 81 0.22 17.98 -20.74
CA PRO A 81 0.73 18.60 -21.94
C PRO A 81 0.92 17.55 -23.04
N THR A 82 0.43 17.85 -24.23
CA THR A 82 0.70 17.07 -25.42
C THR A 82 2.18 17.22 -25.82
N GLY A 83 2.93 16.11 -25.84
CA GLY A 83 4.34 16.09 -26.20
C GLY A 83 5.32 16.04 -25.01
N ALA A 84 6.63 16.05 -25.33
CA ALA A 84 7.71 15.85 -24.34
C ALA A 84 8.08 17.10 -23.52
N ALA A 85 7.46 18.25 -23.76
CA ALA A 85 7.87 19.54 -23.22
C ALA A 85 7.73 19.70 -21.70
N ALA A 86 6.78 18.98 -21.07
CA ALA A 86 6.61 18.99 -19.62
C ALA A 86 6.02 17.66 -19.14
N PRO A 87 6.29 17.27 -17.86
CA PRO A 87 5.72 16.07 -17.29
C PRO A 87 4.23 16.25 -16.98
N PRO A 88 3.39 15.21 -17.17
CA PRO A 88 2.02 15.21 -16.70
C PRO A 88 1.97 15.50 -15.20
N THR A 89 1.03 16.34 -14.77
CA THR A 89 1.02 16.86 -13.39
C THR A 89 -0.40 16.82 -12.83
N LEU A 90 -0.54 16.32 -11.60
CA LEU A 90 -1.74 16.45 -10.78
C LEU A 90 -1.48 17.45 -9.66
N VAL A 91 -2.44 18.35 -9.46
CA VAL A 91 -2.51 19.21 -8.27
C VAL A 91 -3.69 18.70 -7.45
N MET A 92 -3.44 18.37 -6.20
CA MET A 92 -4.45 17.79 -5.31
C MET A 92 -4.42 18.43 -3.94
N SER A 93 -5.51 18.35 -3.19
CA SER A 93 -5.57 18.87 -1.83
C SER A 93 -4.56 18.15 -0.93
N ARG A 94 -3.92 18.89 -0.02
CA ARG A 94 -3.08 18.30 1.00
C ARG A 94 -3.96 17.71 2.10
N LEU A 95 -3.80 16.41 2.36
CA LEU A 95 -4.48 15.75 3.46
C LEU A 95 -3.72 15.98 4.78
N PRO A 96 -4.42 16.24 5.89
CA PRO A 96 -3.81 16.33 7.21
C PRO A 96 -3.45 14.94 7.74
N GLY A 97 -2.48 14.91 8.66
CA GLY A 97 -2.07 13.71 9.35
C GLY A 97 -0.64 13.30 9.04
N ALA A 98 -0.18 12.27 9.75
CA ALA A 98 1.12 11.66 9.56
C ALA A 98 0.95 10.24 9.02
N CYS A 99 1.89 9.77 8.18
CA CYS A 99 1.82 8.42 7.64
C CYS A 99 1.97 7.36 8.73
N LEU A 100 1.38 6.19 8.50
CA LEU A 100 1.44 5.06 9.44
C LEU A 100 2.80 4.35 9.43
N ARG A 101 3.59 4.51 8.37
CA ARG A 101 4.91 3.87 8.25
C ARG A 101 5.84 4.32 9.38
N GLY A 102 6.52 3.36 10.01
CA GLY A 102 7.56 3.64 10.99
C GLY A 102 7.04 4.10 12.35
N ARG A 103 5.76 3.89 12.64
CA ARG A 103 5.10 4.23 13.91
C ARG A 103 4.58 2.98 14.61
N PRO A 104 4.63 2.91 15.95
CA PRO A 104 3.84 1.95 16.69
C PRO A 104 2.34 2.19 16.42
N LEU A 105 1.60 1.14 16.07
CA LEU A 105 0.17 1.21 15.79
C LEU A 105 -0.61 0.45 16.85
N GLY A 106 -1.49 1.17 17.55
CA GLY A 106 -2.40 0.60 18.52
C GLY A 106 -3.73 0.15 17.91
N PRO A 107 -4.65 -0.40 18.71
CA PRO A 107 -5.96 -0.86 18.24
C PRO A 107 -6.80 0.21 17.54
N ARG A 108 -6.65 1.49 17.93
CA ARG A 108 -7.38 2.61 17.33
C ARG A 108 -6.92 2.88 15.91
N GLU A 109 -5.61 2.98 15.70
CA GLU A 109 -4.99 3.18 14.39
C GLU A 109 -5.30 1.99 13.47
N LEU A 110 -5.15 0.76 13.92
CA LEU A 110 -5.46 -0.44 13.15
C LEU A 110 -6.94 -0.49 12.74
N THR A 111 -7.85 -0.08 13.63
CA THR A 111 -9.29 -0.01 13.34
C THR A 111 -9.59 1.07 12.28
N ALA A 112 -8.99 2.25 12.43
CA ALA A 112 -9.15 3.34 11.47
C ALA A 112 -8.54 2.97 10.10
N TRP A 113 -7.40 2.31 10.08
CA TRP A 113 -6.76 1.83 8.84
C TRP A 113 -7.64 0.80 8.13
N ALA A 114 -8.11 -0.22 8.84
CA ALA A 114 -9.03 -1.21 8.27
C ALA A 114 -10.34 -0.58 7.73
N ARG A 115 -10.86 0.47 8.39
CA ARG A 115 -12.01 1.24 7.88
C ARG A 115 -11.69 1.96 6.58
N ALA A 116 -10.50 2.60 6.49
CA ALA A 116 -10.07 3.28 5.28
C ALA A 116 -9.90 2.30 4.11
N VAL A 117 -9.25 1.15 4.33
CA VAL A 117 -9.10 0.09 3.32
C VAL A 117 -10.47 -0.41 2.86
N ARG A 118 -11.40 -0.70 3.77
CA ARG A 118 -12.76 -1.10 3.38
C ARG A 118 -13.48 -0.01 2.58
N ALA A 119 -13.34 1.25 2.99
CA ALA A 119 -13.97 2.37 2.27
C ALA A 119 -13.46 2.48 0.82
N VAL A 120 -12.16 2.25 0.59
CA VAL A 120 -11.61 2.19 -0.77
C VAL A 120 -12.15 0.97 -1.52
N HIS A 121 -12.11 -0.23 -0.91
CA HIS A 121 -12.57 -1.47 -1.56
C HIS A 121 -14.03 -1.43 -1.99
N THR A 122 -14.87 -0.73 -1.25
CA THR A 122 -16.33 -0.64 -1.51
C THR A 122 -16.76 0.69 -2.12
N ALA A 123 -15.80 1.54 -2.51
CA ALA A 123 -16.09 2.88 -3.00
C ALA A 123 -16.96 2.91 -4.26
N LEU A 124 -16.75 1.95 -5.16
CA LEU A 124 -17.35 2.01 -6.49
C LEU A 124 -18.55 1.08 -6.64
N PRO A 125 -19.59 1.52 -7.36
CA PRO A 125 -20.67 0.64 -7.81
C PRO A 125 -20.12 -0.52 -8.66
N PRO A 126 -20.71 -1.74 -8.58
CA PRO A 126 -20.23 -2.90 -9.33
C PRO A 126 -20.10 -2.68 -10.85
N ALA A 127 -21.01 -1.94 -11.45
CA ALA A 127 -20.99 -1.64 -12.88
C ALA A 127 -19.81 -0.73 -13.29
N GLU A 128 -19.40 0.22 -12.44
CA GLU A 128 -18.23 1.05 -12.69
C GLU A 128 -16.93 0.27 -12.43
N LEU A 129 -16.90 -0.51 -11.35
CA LEU A 129 -15.78 -1.37 -11.02
C LEU A 129 -15.46 -2.38 -12.14
N ALA A 130 -16.50 -2.99 -12.73
CA ALA A 130 -16.35 -3.96 -13.82
C ALA A 130 -15.68 -3.38 -15.07
N ARG A 131 -15.83 -2.07 -15.31
CA ARG A 131 -15.24 -1.35 -16.45
C ARG A 131 -13.79 -0.93 -16.23
N LEU A 132 -13.30 -1.02 -14.99
CA LEU A 132 -11.92 -0.64 -14.71
C LEU A 132 -10.92 -1.68 -15.22
N PRO A 133 -9.76 -1.25 -15.72
CA PRO A 133 -8.66 -2.16 -15.95
C PRO A 133 -8.21 -2.76 -14.63
N LEU A 134 -7.56 -3.91 -14.71
CA LEU A 134 -6.88 -4.46 -13.56
C LEU A 134 -5.85 -3.47 -13.01
N ARG A 135 -5.66 -3.47 -11.69
CA ARG A 135 -4.61 -2.69 -11.05
C ARG A 135 -3.25 -3.03 -11.66
N HIS A 136 -2.31 -2.11 -11.62
CA HIS A 136 -0.93 -2.43 -11.97
C HIS A 136 -0.34 -3.39 -10.92
N GLY A 137 0.54 -4.30 -11.34
CA GLY A 137 1.08 -5.31 -10.43
C GLY A 137 0.03 -6.27 -9.86
N HIS A 138 -1.07 -6.56 -10.59
CA HIS A 138 -1.98 -7.62 -10.17
C HIS A 138 -1.29 -9.00 -10.21
N GLN A 139 -1.94 -10.04 -9.68
CA GLN A 139 -1.33 -11.35 -9.48
C GLN A 139 -0.54 -11.88 -10.70
N ARG A 140 -1.11 -11.81 -11.90
CA ARG A 140 -0.44 -12.30 -13.12
C ARG A 140 0.86 -11.57 -13.40
N ASP A 141 0.85 -10.24 -13.27
CA ASP A 141 2.04 -9.40 -13.46
C ASP A 141 3.09 -9.71 -12.39
N THR A 142 2.66 -9.91 -11.14
CA THR A 142 3.54 -10.25 -10.03
C THR A 142 4.18 -11.62 -10.23
N VAL A 143 3.43 -12.63 -10.65
CA VAL A 143 3.96 -13.96 -10.99
C VAL A 143 4.98 -13.87 -12.13
N ALA A 144 4.63 -13.18 -13.23
CA ALA A 144 5.55 -13.02 -14.36
C ALA A 144 6.85 -12.33 -13.94
N ARG A 145 6.75 -11.29 -13.12
CA ARG A 145 7.89 -10.52 -12.59
C ARG A 145 8.76 -11.37 -11.67
N VAL A 146 8.18 -12.11 -10.75
CA VAL A 146 8.90 -13.01 -9.84
C VAL A 146 9.64 -14.09 -10.64
N ARG A 147 9.00 -14.70 -11.64
CA ARG A 147 9.66 -15.68 -12.52
C ARG A 147 10.83 -15.08 -13.26
N ALA A 148 10.68 -13.87 -13.81
CA ALA A 148 11.76 -13.19 -14.49
C ALA A 148 12.95 -12.90 -13.54
N TRP A 149 12.70 -12.43 -12.33
CA TRP A 149 13.75 -12.20 -11.33
C TRP A 149 14.44 -13.48 -10.86
N CYS A 150 13.70 -14.56 -10.70
CA CYS A 150 14.28 -15.87 -10.33
C CYS A 150 15.12 -16.49 -11.48
N ALA A 151 14.74 -16.24 -12.74
CA ALA A 151 15.48 -16.68 -13.92
C ALA A 151 16.77 -15.86 -14.16
N ALA A 152 16.79 -14.58 -13.73
CA ALA A 152 17.93 -13.68 -13.85
C ALA A 152 18.29 -13.10 -12.45
N PRO A 153 18.88 -13.92 -11.56
CA PRO A 153 19.27 -13.45 -10.24
C PRO A 153 20.38 -12.38 -10.38
N PRO A 154 20.54 -11.50 -9.35
CA PRO A 154 21.59 -10.46 -9.40
C PRO A 154 22.98 -11.09 -9.51
N ASP A 155 23.88 -10.43 -10.25
CA ASP A 155 25.25 -10.88 -10.55
C ASP A 155 26.17 -10.98 -9.31
N ARG A 156 25.66 -10.69 -8.13
CA ARG A 156 26.37 -10.75 -6.86
C ARG A 156 25.99 -11.96 -6.03
N PRO A 157 26.91 -12.47 -5.19
CA PRO A 157 26.59 -13.57 -4.27
C PRO A 157 25.48 -13.17 -3.28
N LEU A 158 24.42 -13.95 -3.22
CA LEU A 158 23.39 -13.86 -2.20
C LEU A 158 23.77 -14.68 -0.96
N ALA A 159 23.39 -14.21 0.21
CA ALA A 159 23.53 -14.96 1.44
C ALA A 159 22.87 -16.36 1.31
N PRO A 160 23.46 -17.42 1.89
CA PRO A 160 22.99 -18.80 1.68
C PRO A 160 21.51 -19.03 2.06
N ASP A 161 21.03 -18.37 3.13
CA ASP A 161 19.65 -18.45 3.60
C ASP A 161 18.67 -17.74 2.63
N VAL A 162 19.05 -16.57 2.09
CA VAL A 162 18.28 -15.86 1.06
C VAL A 162 18.16 -16.71 -0.21
N ARG A 163 19.27 -17.26 -0.67
CA ARG A 163 19.29 -18.13 -1.86
C ARG A 163 18.43 -19.39 -1.69
N ARG A 164 18.49 -20.03 -0.51
CA ARG A 164 17.64 -21.21 -0.21
C ARG A 164 16.17 -20.84 -0.20
N ALA A 165 15.81 -19.71 0.43
CA ALA A 165 14.43 -19.25 0.48
C ALA A 165 13.88 -18.87 -0.91
N LEU A 166 14.69 -18.22 -1.76
CA LEU A 166 14.30 -17.95 -3.15
C LEU A 166 14.02 -19.24 -3.92
N ARG A 167 14.89 -20.26 -3.82
CA ARG A 167 14.65 -21.58 -4.46
C ARG A 167 13.35 -22.21 -3.98
N ALA A 168 13.16 -22.31 -2.66
CA ALA A 168 11.94 -22.89 -2.09
C ALA A 168 10.67 -22.12 -2.52
N GLY A 169 10.74 -20.78 -2.58
CA GLY A 169 9.65 -19.94 -3.08
C GLY A 169 9.36 -20.17 -4.56
N THR A 170 10.40 -20.33 -5.39
CA THR A 170 10.23 -20.66 -6.82
C THR A 170 9.61 -22.04 -6.99
N ASP A 171 10.11 -23.03 -6.25
CA ASP A 171 9.54 -24.39 -6.24
C ASP A 171 8.06 -24.41 -5.81
N TRP A 172 7.70 -23.57 -4.82
CA TRP A 172 6.29 -23.40 -4.43
C TRP A 172 5.48 -22.77 -5.58
N LEU A 173 6.01 -21.72 -6.22
CA LEU A 173 5.32 -21.02 -7.31
C LEU A 173 5.04 -21.97 -8.48
N ASP A 174 5.92 -22.90 -8.77
CA ASP A 174 5.76 -23.87 -9.85
C ASP A 174 4.81 -25.00 -9.50
N ARG A 175 4.79 -25.47 -8.25
CA ARG A 175 3.95 -26.61 -7.82
C ARG A 175 2.56 -26.22 -7.33
N ALA A 176 2.46 -25.14 -6.59
CA ALA A 176 1.25 -24.76 -5.85
C ALA A 176 0.90 -23.26 -5.98
N GLY A 177 1.65 -22.53 -6.79
CA GLY A 177 1.40 -21.11 -7.01
C GLY A 177 0.19 -20.84 -7.91
N PRO A 178 -0.19 -19.58 -8.06
CA PRO A 178 -1.41 -19.18 -8.79
C PRO A 178 -1.50 -19.65 -10.25
N ASP A 179 -0.36 -19.93 -10.88
CA ASP A 179 -0.28 -20.39 -12.27
C ASP A 179 0.18 -21.87 -12.39
N ALA A 180 0.22 -22.61 -11.28
CA ALA A 180 0.58 -24.02 -11.30
C ALA A 180 -0.45 -24.84 -12.12
N PRO A 181 -0.06 -26.01 -12.67
CA PRO A 181 -1.00 -26.91 -13.32
C PRO A 181 -2.17 -27.26 -12.38
N GLY A 182 -3.40 -26.94 -12.79
CA GLY A 182 -4.60 -27.13 -11.97
C GLY A 182 -4.97 -25.95 -11.05
N ALA A 183 -4.13 -24.90 -10.96
CA ALA A 183 -4.48 -23.69 -10.24
C ALA A 183 -5.64 -22.94 -10.91
N ARG A 184 -6.45 -22.26 -10.12
CA ARG A 184 -7.52 -21.39 -10.63
C ARG A 184 -6.90 -20.16 -11.30
N ARG A 185 -6.92 -20.10 -12.63
CA ARG A 185 -6.36 -19.01 -13.44
C ARG A 185 -7.14 -17.70 -13.38
N ALA A 186 -8.40 -17.75 -12.95
CA ALA A 186 -9.27 -16.59 -12.78
C ALA A 186 -9.53 -16.35 -11.30
N LEU A 187 -9.92 -15.12 -10.94
CA LEU A 187 -10.50 -14.87 -9.62
C LEU A 187 -11.62 -15.90 -9.43
N PRO A 188 -11.60 -16.66 -8.30
CA PRO A 188 -12.71 -17.53 -7.98
C PRO A 188 -14.01 -16.72 -8.03
N ALA A 189 -15.08 -17.29 -8.58
CA ALA A 189 -16.37 -16.59 -8.69
C ALA A 189 -16.93 -16.16 -7.32
N ASP A 190 -16.46 -16.78 -6.26
CA ASP A 190 -16.80 -16.53 -4.86
C ASP A 190 -15.88 -15.49 -4.17
N VAL A 191 -14.90 -14.93 -4.90
CA VAL A 191 -14.07 -13.81 -4.42
C VAL A 191 -14.49 -12.52 -5.13
N PRO A 192 -15.16 -11.60 -4.43
CA PRO A 192 -15.65 -10.39 -5.06
C PRO A 192 -14.52 -9.45 -5.47
N ALA A 193 -14.69 -8.83 -6.64
CA ALA A 193 -13.81 -7.76 -7.08
C ALA A 193 -13.99 -6.53 -6.19
N VAL A 194 -12.88 -5.80 -5.99
CA VAL A 194 -12.84 -4.54 -5.24
C VAL A 194 -12.07 -3.48 -6.02
N PHE A 195 -12.27 -2.22 -5.66
CA PHE A 195 -11.35 -1.17 -6.09
C PHE A 195 -10.10 -1.22 -5.22
N GLY A 196 -8.96 -1.56 -5.82
CA GLY A 196 -7.67 -1.63 -5.14
C GLY A 196 -6.90 -0.32 -5.26
N ALA A 197 -6.24 0.09 -4.18
CA ALA A 197 -5.32 1.23 -4.19
C ALA A 197 -4.04 0.92 -4.97
N GLY A 198 -3.61 -0.33 -4.94
CA GLY A 198 -2.51 -0.84 -5.75
C GLY A 198 -1.14 -0.83 -5.05
N ASP A 199 -1.00 -0.19 -3.90
CA ASP A 199 0.24 -0.19 -3.11
C ASP A 199 -0.07 -0.35 -1.61
N GLY A 200 0.45 -1.43 -1.02
CA GLY A 200 0.30 -1.75 0.40
C GLY A 200 1.22 -0.97 1.34
N ASN A 201 1.97 0.02 0.85
CA ASN A 201 2.90 0.79 1.66
C ASN A 201 2.18 1.59 2.75
N ALA A 202 2.54 1.36 4.02
CA ALA A 202 1.98 2.10 5.15
C ALA A 202 2.25 3.62 5.10
N ALA A 203 3.17 4.08 4.23
CA ALA A 203 3.38 5.50 3.97
C ALA A 203 2.20 6.17 3.25
N ASN A 204 1.40 5.40 2.52
CA ASN A 204 0.24 5.87 1.76
C ASN A 204 -1.03 6.04 2.60
N TYR A 205 -0.95 5.74 3.90
CA TYR A 205 -2.05 5.84 4.84
C TYR A 205 -1.76 6.92 5.89
N LEU A 206 -2.54 8.00 5.87
CA LEU A 206 -2.34 9.18 6.72
C LEU A 206 -3.33 9.19 7.89
N TRP A 207 -2.81 9.17 9.11
CA TRP A 207 -3.58 9.24 10.36
C TRP A 207 -3.62 10.67 10.90
N ASP A 208 -4.81 11.24 11.08
CA ASP A 208 -5.04 12.60 11.60
C ASP A 208 -5.48 12.65 13.08
N GLY A 209 -5.38 11.54 13.81
CA GLY A 209 -5.87 11.41 15.18
C GLY A 209 -7.30 10.87 15.30
N ARG A 210 -8.07 10.85 14.20
CA ARG A 210 -9.47 10.38 14.16
C ARG A 210 -9.74 9.34 13.08
N ARG A 211 -9.17 9.51 11.89
CA ARG A 211 -9.38 8.65 10.73
C ARG A 211 -8.10 8.51 9.91
N VAL A 212 -8.05 7.44 9.15
CA VAL A 212 -7.02 7.23 8.14
C VAL A 212 -7.59 7.64 6.78
N ARG A 213 -6.77 8.32 5.99
CA ARG A 213 -7.00 8.63 4.58
C ARG A 213 -5.91 8.01 3.72
N VAL A 214 -6.19 7.82 2.45
CA VAL A 214 -5.31 7.12 1.52
C VAL A 214 -4.83 8.08 0.44
N VAL A 215 -3.55 8.00 0.12
CA VAL A 215 -2.88 8.75 -0.95
C VAL A 215 -2.19 7.77 -1.89
N ASP A 216 -1.75 8.26 -3.05
CA ASP A 216 -0.94 7.50 -4.00
C ASP A 216 -1.71 6.34 -4.66
N PHE A 217 -2.52 6.68 -5.64
CA PHE A 217 -3.35 5.73 -6.39
C PHE A 217 -2.80 5.40 -7.79
N GLU A 218 -1.51 5.60 -8.03
CA GLU A 218 -0.89 5.45 -9.34
C GLU A 218 -0.92 4.01 -9.87
N GLU A 219 -1.08 3.03 -8.99
CA GLU A 219 -1.20 1.61 -9.34
C GLU A 219 -2.65 1.08 -9.25
N SER A 220 -3.61 1.96 -8.91
CA SER A 220 -5.00 1.58 -8.63
C SER A 220 -5.74 0.95 -9.80
N GLY A 221 -6.75 0.15 -9.46
CA GLY A 221 -7.61 -0.48 -10.45
C GLY A 221 -8.50 -1.56 -9.86
N ARG A 222 -9.08 -2.39 -10.72
CA ARG A 222 -9.85 -3.56 -10.30
C ARG A 222 -8.93 -4.63 -9.73
N SER A 223 -9.25 -5.10 -8.52
CA SER A 223 -8.47 -6.08 -7.76
C SER A 223 -9.40 -7.03 -6.99
N ASP A 224 -8.85 -7.83 -6.08
CA ASP A 224 -9.60 -8.56 -5.07
C ASP A 224 -9.11 -8.24 -3.66
N ARG A 225 -10.04 -8.37 -2.69
CA ARG A 225 -9.77 -7.99 -1.31
C ARG A 225 -8.61 -8.77 -0.68
N ALA A 226 -8.49 -10.05 -0.98
CA ALA A 226 -7.45 -10.90 -0.42
C ALA A 226 -6.06 -10.48 -0.93
N TYR A 227 -5.96 -10.14 -2.22
CA TYR A 227 -4.73 -9.67 -2.83
C TYR A 227 -4.27 -8.33 -2.23
N GLU A 228 -5.18 -7.35 -2.13
CA GLU A 228 -4.89 -6.04 -1.53
C GLU A 228 -4.46 -6.16 -0.05
N LEU A 229 -5.15 -7.01 0.73
CA LEU A 229 -4.78 -7.24 2.13
C LEU A 229 -3.44 -7.96 2.28
N ALA A 230 -3.15 -8.92 1.39
CA ALA A 230 -1.87 -9.61 1.37
C ALA A 230 -0.72 -8.63 1.13
N GLU A 231 -0.89 -7.73 0.17
CA GLU A 231 0.12 -6.72 -0.13
C GLU A 231 0.39 -5.80 1.06
N ILE A 232 -0.65 -5.30 1.73
CA ILE A 232 -0.50 -4.47 2.93
C ILE A 232 0.30 -5.19 4.03
N VAL A 233 -0.03 -6.45 4.33
CA VAL A 233 0.58 -7.16 5.47
C VAL A 233 1.94 -7.79 5.16
N GLU A 234 2.28 -7.98 3.89
CA GLU A 234 3.60 -8.49 3.47
C GLU A 234 4.53 -7.39 2.96
N HIS A 235 4.03 -6.18 2.70
CA HIS A 235 4.87 -5.03 2.37
C HIS A 235 5.95 -4.81 3.42
N VAL A 236 7.17 -4.43 3.01
CA VAL A 236 8.29 -4.22 3.94
C VAL A 236 7.97 -3.22 5.06
N SER A 237 7.14 -2.22 4.79
CA SER A 237 6.69 -1.24 5.78
C SER A 237 5.78 -1.82 6.88
N ALA A 238 5.24 -3.02 6.69
CA ALA A 238 4.40 -3.69 7.69
C ALA A 238 5.20 -4.23 8.87
N TRP A 239 6.52 -4.40 8.70
CA TRP A 239 7.38 -5.02 9.70
C TRP A 239 8.72 -4.29 9.89
N GLN A 240 8.93 -3.15 9.20
CA GLN A 240 10.10 -2.28 9.28
C GLN A 240 9.69 -0.81 9.36
N PRO A 241 10.32 0.00 10.22
CA PRO A 241 11.14 -0.38 11.37
C PRO A 241 10.32 -0.88 12.58
N HIS A 242 9.03 -0.55 12.63
CA HIS A 242 8.10 -0.96 13.69
C HIS A 242 7.04 -1.89 13.12
N PRO A 243 7.09 -3.19 13.46
CA PRO A 243 6.05 -4.13 13.01
C PRO A 243 4.71 -3.78 13.66
N PHE A 244 3.63 -3.83 12.88
CA PHE A 244 2.29 -3.78 13.44
C PHE A 244 1.69 -5.19 13.57
N ASP A 245 0.67 -5.34 14.41
CA ASP A 245 -0.04 -6.60 14.57
C ASP A 245 -0.91 -6.88 13.33
N THR A 246 -0.34 -7.65 12.39
CA THR A 246 -1.00 -8.04 11.13
C THR A 246 -2.18 -8.97 11.36
N ALA A 247 -2.18 -9.79 12.41
CA ALA A 247 -3.30 -10.67 12.76
C ALA A 247 -4.48 -9.85 13.27
N ALA A 248 -4.22 -8.93 14.20
CA ALA A 248 -5.24 -8.00 14.69
C ALA A 248 -5.78 -7.09 13.58
N PHE A 249 -4.95 -6.67 12.60
CA PHE A 249 -5.41 -5.91 11.44
C PHE A 249 -6.33 -6.75 10.55
N LEU A 250 -5.91 -7.96 10.16
CA LEU A 250 -6.68 -8.87 9.30
C LEU A 250 -7.99 -9.32 9.97
N GLY A 251 -7.98 -9.53 11.29
CA GLY A 251 -9.17 -9.89 12.06
C GLY A 251 -10.29 -8.84 12.02
N ARG A 252 -10.03 -7.64 11.50
CA ARG A 252 -11.05 -6.60 11.26
C ARG A 252 -11.80 -6.78 9.95
N PHE A 253 -11.44 -7.76 9.14
CA PHE A 253 -12.12 -8.08 7.88
C PHE A 253 -12.85 -9.42 8.02
N ALA A 254 -14.15 -9.42 7.80
CA ALA A 254 -14.93 -10.65 7.73
C ALA A 254 -14.65 -11.36 6.38
N LEU A 255 -13.58 -12.16 6.35
CA LEU A 255 -13.20 -12.91 5.15
C LEU A 255 -13.98 -14.23 5.08
N THR A 256 -14.48 -14.56 3.89
CA THR A 256 -15.04 -15.88 3.62
C THR A 256 -13.94 -16.95 3.64
N PRO A 257 -14.27 -18.25 3.72
CA PRO A 257 -13.29 -19.33 3.60
C PRO A 257 -12.49 -19.25 2.30
N ALA A 258 -13.13 -18.90 1.18
CA ALA A 258 -12.48 -18.72 -0.11
C ALA A 258 -11.49 -17.55 -0.11
N GLU A 259 -11.89 -16.39 0.44
CA GLU A 259 -10.99 -15.25 0.60
C GLU A 259 -9.84 -15.54 1.56
N SER A 260 -10.07 -16.31 2.61
CA SER A 260 -9.02 -16.71 3.55
C SER A 260 -8.00 -17.64 2.91
N ALA A 261 -8.43 -18.60 2.08
CA ALA A 261 -7.55 -19.45 1.31
C ALA A 261 -6.75 -18.63 0.30
N ARG A 262 -7.42 -17.74 -0.43
CA ARG A 262 -6.80 -16.81 -1.37
C ARG A 262 -5.79 -15.88 -0.69
N LEU A 263 -6.09 -15.37 0.50
CA LEU A 263 -5.18 -14.51 1.26
C LEU A 263 -3.88 -15.25 1.61
N ARG A 264 -3.93 -16.53 2.00
CA ARG A 264 -2.72 -17.31 2.27
C ARG A 264 -1.83 -17.44 1.04
N GLU A 265 -2.41 -17.77 -0.11
CA GLU A 265 -1.70 -17.86 -1.39
C GLU A 265 -1.07 -16.51 -1.78
N CYS A 266 -1.84 -15.42 -1.73
CA CYS A 266 -1.37 -14.08 -2.06
C CYS A 266 -0.25 -13.62 -1.12
N ARG A 267 -0.32 -13.94 0.17
CA ARG A 267 0.72 -13.61 1.13
C ARG A 267 2.03 -14.32 0.81
N THR A 268 1.99 -15.58 0.41
CA THR A 268 3.19 -16.31 0.00
C THR A 268 3.80 -15.70 -1.26
N LEU A 269 2.96 -15.34 -2.26
CA LEU A 269 3.41 -14.67 -3.47
C LEU A 269 4.06 -13.31 -3.18
N HIS A 270 3.42 -12.47 -2.37
CA HIS A 270 3.99 -11.17 -1.98
C HIS A 270 5.26 -11.32 -1.13
N ALA A 271 5.33 -12.31 -0.24
CA ALA A 271 6.54 -12.57 0.52
C ALA A 271 7.73 -12.96 -0.38
N LEU A 272 7.47 -13.76 -1.41
CA LEU A 272 8.47 -14.11 -2.42
C LEU A 272 8.86 -12.90 -3.29
N MET A 273 7.89 -12.13 -3.76
CA MET A 273 8.12 -10.90 -4.52
C MET A 273 9.03 -9.93 -3.74
N TRP A 274 8.72 -9.69 -2.48
CA TRP A 274 9.55 -8.83 -1.63
C TRP A 274 10.95 -9.38 -1.41
N LEU A 275 11.11 -10.71 -1.32
CA LEU A 275 12.43 -11.30 -1.22
C LEU A 275 13.26 -11.08 -2.50
N CYS A 276 12.65 -11.20 -3.68
CA CYS A 276 13.31 -10.89 -4.95
C CYS A 276 13.74 -9.41 -5.01
N LEU A 277 12.85 -8.47 -4.65
CA LEU A 277 13.14 -7.03 -4.63
C LEU A 277 14.30 -6.70 -3.67
N LEU A 278 14.29 -7.26 -2.45
CA LEU A 278 15.34 -7.03 -1.46
C LEU A 278 16.66 -7.73 -1.84
N ALA A 279 16.60 -8.87 -2.53
CA ALA A 279 17.78 -9.52 -3.06
C ALA A 279 18.43 -8.73 -4.21
N ALA A 280 17.65 -7.97 -4.97
CA ALA A 280 18.13 -7.12 -6.06
C ALA A 280 18.54 -5.70 -5.59
N ASP A 281 18.33 -5.35 -4.30
CA ASP A 281 18.66 -4.01 -3.78
C ASP A 281 20.16 -3.72 -3.88
N ASP A 282 20.54 -2.50 -4.29
CA ASP A 282 21.94 -2.11 -4.46
C ASP A 282 22.63 -1.96 -3.10
N PRO A 283 23.68 -2.75 -2.79
CA PRO A 283 24.40 -2.63 -1.53
C PRO A 283 25.11 -1.30 -1.34
N ALA A 284 25.49 -0.62 -2.45
CA ALA A 284 26.12 0.69 -2.38
C ALA A 284 25.14 1.81 -2.02
N HIS A 285 23.86 1.63 -2.37
CA HIS A 285 22.79 2.58 -2.10
C HIS A 285 21.56 1.85 -1.53
N PRO A 286 21.66 1.25 -0.35
CA PRO A 286 20.61 0.40 0.20
C PRO A 286 19.37 1.21 0.55
N ARG A 287 18.21 0.80 0.00
CA ARG A 287 16.91 1.40 0.33
C ARG A 287 16.34 0.89 1.65
N ASN A 288 16.90 -0.21 2.16
CA ASN A 288 16.46 -0.87 3.38
C ASN A 288 17.63 -1.14 4.32
N PRO A 289 17.43 -1.18 5.65
CA PRO A 289 18.48 -1.46 6.61
C PRO A 289 19.17 -2.81 6.35
N PRO A 290 20.46 -2.95 6.71
CA PRO A 290 21.18 -4.22 6.60
C PRO A 290 20.41 -5.39 7.26
N GLY A 291 20.49 -6.57 6.64
CA GLY A 291 19.81 -7.78 7.13
C GLY A 291 18.31 -7.87 6.79
N THR A 292 17.73 -6.87 6.08
CA THR A 292 16.32 -6.91 5.69
C THR A 292 15.99 -8.10 4.79
N ALA A 293 16.83 -8.43 3.81
CA ALA A 293 16.64 -9.61 2.94
C ALA A 293 16.64 -10.92 3.75
N ALA A 294 17.54 -11.09 4.73
CA ALA A 294 17.57 -12.28 5.60
C ALA A 294 16.31 -12.39 6.48
N ARG A 295 15.80 -11.26 6.98
CA ARG A 295 14.51 -11.24 7.71
C ARG A 295 13.34 -11.61 6.80
N GLN A 296 13.34 -11.13 5.57
CA GLN A 296 12.32 -11.48 4.58
C GLN A 296 12.38 -12.96 4.19
N ALA A 297 13.57 -13.53 4.05
CA ALA A 297 13.75 -14.97 3.82
C ALA A 297 13.08 -15.80 4.93
N ARG A 298 13.28 -15.44 6.20
CA ARG A 298 12.60 -16.10 7.33
C ARG A 298 11.07 -15.91 7.32
N ARG A 299 10.59 -14.76 6.82
CA ARG A 299 9.15 -14.52 6.63
C ARG A 299 8.58 -15.42 5.54
N LEU A 300 9.28 -15.56 4.42
CA LEU A 300 8.86 -16.46 3.34
C LEU A 300 8.79 -17.91 3.82
N TRP A 301 9.78 -18.41 4.56
CA TRP A 301 9.74 -19.77 5.13
C TRP A 301 8.47 -20.01 5.94
N ARG A 302 8.12 -19.11 6.84
CA ARG A 302 6.85 -19.21 7.60
C ARG A 302 5.61 -19.27 6.71
N ARG A 303 5.61 -18.58 5.56
CA ARG A 303 4.49 -18.65 4.61
C ARG A 303 4.45 -19.98 3.86
N LEU A 304 5.61 -20.53 3.54
CA LEU A 304 5.72 -21.84 2.89
C LEU A 304 5.31 -22.98 3.82
N ASP A 305 5.63 -22.88 5.13
CA ASP A 305 5.21 -23.85 6.14
C ASP A 305 3.68 -23.79 6.41
N ASP A 306 3.06 -22.61 6.27
CA ASP A 306 1.61 -22.38 6.41
C ASP A 306 0.83 -22.73 5.11
N ALA A 307 1.53 -23.01 4.00
CA ALA A 307 0.90 -23.37 2.73
C ALA A 307 0.40 -24.84 2.76
N PRO A 308 -0.80 -25.13 2.22
CA PRO A 308 -1.34 -26.50 2.19
C PRO A 308 -0.56 -27.42 1.27
#